data_cbefa0fa175464025446ad808ae29e25
#
_entry.id   cbefa0fa175464025446ad808ae29e25
#
_cell.length_a   1.000
_cell.length_b   1.000
_cell.length_c   1.000
_cell.angle_alpha   90.00
_cell.angle_beta   90.00
_cell.angle_gamma   90.00
#
_symmetry.space_group_name_H-M   'P 1'
#
loop_
_entity.id
_entity.type
_entity.pdbx_description
1 polymer ?
#
loop_
_entity_poly.entity_id
_entity_poly.type
_entity_poly.pdbx_seq_one_letter_code
_entity_poly.pdbx_strand_id
1 'polypeptide(L)' 'MTILISMNNGDNFKFETTEENYKAFKIDTSIYNWLKLNDYGYKANTEVFIRKENISYYGIV' A
#
# COMPACT_ATOMS: atom_id res chain seq x y z
N MET A 1 1.67 -1.08 13.53
CA MET A 1 2.61 -1.82 12.66
C MET A 1 2.98 -0.98 11.45
N THR A 2 4.12 -1.23 10.88
CA THR A 2 4.61 -0.47 9.73
C THR A 2 4.55 -1.34 8.47
N ILE A 3 3.91 -0.83 7.43
CA ILE A 3 3.89 -1.50 6.12
C ILE A 3 4.96 -0.89 5.23
N LEU A 4 5.60 -1.75 4.44
CA LEU A 4 6.49 -1.35 3.36
C LEU A 4 5.90 -1.84 2.05
N ILE A 5 5.77 -0.93 1.07
CA ILE A 5 5.34 -1.27 -0.29
C ILE A 5 6.46 -0.83 -1.22
N SER A 6 7.05 -1.79 -1.91
CA SER A 6 8.14 -1.52 -2.86
C SER A 6 7.63 -1.61 -4.28
N MET A 7 7.89 -0.58 -5.06
CA MET A 7 7.43 -0.49 -6.44
C MET A 7 8.51 -0.96 -7.40
N ASN A 8 8.10 -1.40 -8.58
CA ASN A 8 9.03 -1.92 -9.61
C ASN A 8 10.05 -0.88 -10.08
N ASN A 9 9.72 0.41 -9.97
CA ASN A 9 10.64 1.48 -10.35
C ASN A 9 11.66 1.84 -9.26
N GLY A 10 11.61 1.13 -8.12
CA GLY A 10 12.51 1.39 -7.00
C GLY A 10 11.96 2.30 -5.92
N ASP A 11 10.80 2.93 -6.15
CA ASP A 11 10.15 3.75 -5.12
C ASP A 11 9.63 2.88 -3.99
N ASN A 12 9.68 3.39 -2.78
CA ASN A 12 9.17 2.72 -1.59
C ASN A 12 8.20 3.63 -0.86
N PHE A 13 7.11 3.02 -0.36
CA PHE A 13 6.20 3.67 0.56
C PHE A 13 6.29 2.93 1.89
N LYS A 14 6.57 3.65 2.95
CA LYS A 14 6.69 3.07 4.29
C LYS A 14 5.88 3.93 5.25
N PHE A 15 4.86 3.34 5.88
CA PHE A 15 3.99 4.11 6.76
C PHE A 15 3.32 3.22 7.80
N GLU A 16 2.82 3.87 8.84
CA GLU A 16 2.07 3.19 9.89
C GLU A 16 0.71 2.75 9.36
N THR A 17 0.36 1.52 9.67
CA THR A 17 -0.95 0.95 9.35
C THR A 17 -1.47 0.16 10.55
N THR A 18 -2.68 -0.32 10.46
CA THR A 18 -3.29 -1.18 11.46
C THR A 18 -3.40 -2.59 10.90
N GLU A 19 -3.58 -3.58 11.78
CA GLU A 19 -3.81 -4.95 11.34
C GLU A 19 -5.01 -5.04 10.42
N GLU A 20 -6.08 -4.32 10.76
CA GLU A 20 -7.30 -4.28 9.96
C GLU A 20 -7.04 -3.71 8.56
N ASN A 21 -6.34 -2.56 8.50
CA ASN A 21 -6.01 -1.93 7.23
C ASN A 21 -5.06 -2.78 6.40
N TYR A 22 -4.13 -3.46 7.03
CA TYR A 22 -3.21 -4.35 6.33
C TYR A 22 -3.94 -5.55 5.73
N LYS A 23 -4.89 -6.13 6.47
CA LYS A 23 -5.73 -7.21 5.94
C LYS A 23 -6.55 -6.74 4.74
N ALA A 24 -7.13 -5.53 4.83
CA ALA A 24 -7.87 -4.94 3.72
C ALA A 24 -6.95 -4.74 2.51
N PHE A 25 -5.74 -4.26 2.72
CA PHE A 25 -4.76 -4.07 1.64
C PHE A 25 -4.46 -5.39 0.93
N LYS A 26 -4.23 -6.46 1.69
CA LYS A 26 -3.95 -7.78 1.11
C LYS A 26 -5.12 -8.29 0.26
N ILE A 27 -6.34 -8.09 0.73
CA ILE A 27 -7.54 -8.50 0.00
C ILE A 27 -7.68 -7.64 -1.26
N ASP A 28 -7.55 -6.33 -1.12
CA ASP A 28 -7.77 -5.39 -2.21
C ASP A 28 -6.74 -5.54 -3.32
N THR A 29 -5.49 -5.90 -2.99
CA THR A 29 -4.47 -6.16 -4.02
C THR A 29 -4.83 -7.36 -4.91
N SER A 30 -5.67 -8.27 -4.43
CA SER A 30 -6.11 -9.41 -5.24
C SER A 30 -7.37 -9.12 -6.06
N ILE A 31 -8.03 -7.97 -5.80
CA ILE A 31 -9.32 -7.63 -6.42
C ILE A 31 -9.20 -6.43 -7.36
N TYR A 32 -8.50 -5.38 -6.93
CA TYR A 32 -8.48 -4.09 -7.61
C TYR A 32 -7.15 -3.84 -8.32
N ASN A 33 -7.21 -3.16 -9.46
CA ASN A 33 -6.01 -2.76 -10.20
C ASN A 33 -5.35 -1.51 -9.63
N TRP A 34 -6.13 -0.67 -8.94
CA TRP A 34 -5.68 0.57 -8.34
C TRP A 34 -5.95 0.54 -6.84
N LEU A 35 -5.02 1.07 -6.07
CA LEU A 35 -5.11 1.15 -4.63
C LEU A 35 -4.81 2.57 -4.19
N LYS A 36 -5.66 3.11 -3.35
CA LYS A 36 -5.48 4.44 -2.75
C LYS A 36 -4.79 4.24 -1.41
N LEU A 37 -3.53 4.63 -1.31
CA LEU A 37 -2.73 4.37 -0.11
C LEU A 37 -3.30 5.04 1.13
N ASN A 38 -3.97 6.18 0.97
CA ASN A 38 -4.58 6.90 2.08
C ASN A 38 -5.62 6.05 2.82
N ASP A 39 -6.28 5.12 2.13
CA ASP A 39 -7.27 4.23 2.74
C ASP A 39 -6.63 3.23 3.71
N TYR A 40 -5.32 3.04 3.65
CA TYR A 40 -4.60 2.05 4.46
C TYR A 40 -3.70 2.67 5.52
N GLY A 41 -3.78 3.99 5.68
CA GLY A 41 -3.02 4.69 6.71
C GLY A 41 -1.99 5.67 6.21
N TYR A 42 -1.74 5.72 4.90
CA TYR A 42 -0.80 6.69 4.34
C TYR A 42 -1.34 8.10 4.53
N LYS A 43 -0.55 8.95 5.19
CA LYS A 43 -0.95 10.32 5.50
C LYS A 43 -0.26 11.28 4.54
N ALA A 44 -1.05 11.87 3.66
CA ALA A 44 -0.58 12.88 2.72
C ALA A 44 -1.73 13.85 2.45
N ASN A 45 -1.38 15.06 2.03
CA ASN A 45 -2.37 16.09 1.69
C ASN A 45 -3.06 15.79 0.35
N THR A 46 -2.46 14.91 -0.45
CA THR A 46 -3.02 14.50 -1.74
C THR A 46 -3.40 13.03 -1.68
N GLU A 47 -4.33 12.64 -2.54
CA GLU A 47 -4.64 11.23 -2.72
C GLU A 47 -3.54 10.56 -3.52
N VAL A 48 -3.02 9.45 -3.01
CA VAL A 48 -1.94 8.72 -3.67
C VAL A 48 -2.47 7.37 -4.13
N PHE A 49 -2.50 7.17 -5.44
CA PHE A 49 -2.94 5.93 -6.06
C PHE A 49 -1.74 5.19 -6.63
N ILE A 50 -1.71 3.88 -6.42
CA ILE A 50 -0.70 3.02 -7.03
C ILE A 50 -1.40 1.92 -7.82
N ARG A 51 -0.75 1.46 -8.89
CA ARG A 51 -1.23 0.30 -9.64
C ARG A 51 -0.66 -0.97 -9.05
N LYS A 52 -1.53 -1.93 -8.83
CA LYS A 52 -1.15 -3.25 -8.31
C LYS A 52 0.00 -3.88 -9.10
N GLU A 53 -0.06 -3.81 -10.43
CA GLU A 53 0.95 -4.43 -11.30
C GLU A 53 2.34 -3.81 -11.14
N ASN A 54 2.41 -2.60 -10.58
CA ASN A 54 3.69 -1.92 -10.34
C ASN A 54 4.27 -2.22 -8.97
N ILE A 55 3.60 -3.01 -8.14
CA ILE A 55 4.11 -3.42 -6.84
C ILE A 55 5.06 -4.59 -7.04
N SER A 56 6.30 -4.42 -6.58
CA SER A 56 7.29 -5.49 -6.59
C SER A 56 7.05 -6.45 -5.43
N TYR A 57 6.93 -5.90 -4.23
CA TYR A 57 6.60 -6.67 -3.03
C TYR A 57 6.09 -5.72 -1.96
N TYR A 58 5.43 -6.29 -0.95
CA TYR A 58 5.02 -5.54 0.23
C TYR A 58 5.00 -6.46 1.45
N GLY A 59 5.03 -5.86 2.63
CA GLY A 59 4.97 -6.63 3.86
C GLY A 59 5.04 -5.73 5.08
N ILE A 60 5.04 -6.36 6.25
CA ILE A 60 5.20 -5.66 7.52
C ILE A 60 6.67 -5.69 7.90
N VAL A 61 7.19 -4.56 8.31
CA VAL A 61 8.58 -4.42 8.73
C VAL A 61 8.72 -3.99 10.19
#